data_3eb4224e8fef9360a14e191c70b05c76
#
_entry.id   3eb4224e8fef9360a14e191c70b05c76
#
_cell.length_a   1.000
_cell.length_b   1.000
_cell.length_c   1.000
_cell.angle_alpha   90.00
_cell.angle_beta   90.00
_cell.angle_gamma   90.00
#
_symmetry.space_group_name_H-M   'P 1'
#
loop_
_entity.id
_entity.type
_entity.pdbx_description
1 polymer ?
#
loop_
_entity_poly.entity_id
_entity_poly.type
_entity_poly.pdbx_seq_one_letter_code
_entity_poly.pdbx_strand_id
1 'polypeptide(L)'
;DKGAAPDGEEYFAAALLLASKIFNDEKYKEEGLQILNAMAYKKPEGIVHTMMDKNTGLVRFSPAEGNDFTDPSYHTLAFYRLFAKESGDSFWENAYKKSLDYLKKALHPVTGLAADYSEFDGTPKKTSWHSLSHCFSGDAWRVIWNISLDYEAFSHDAWQGESVLQM
;
A
#
# COMPACT_ATOMS: atom_id res chain seq x y z
N ASP A 1 1.47 -17.20 5.37
CA ASP A 1 0.42 -16.92 6.35
C ASP A 1 -0.78 -16.26 5.66
N LYS A 2 -1.99 -16.80 5.86
CA LYS A 2 -3.23 -16.25 5.29
C LYS A 2 -3.72 -14.99 6.02
N GLY A 3 -3.23 -14.75 7.22
CA GLY A 3 -3.59 -13.60 8.05
C GLY A 3 -2.55 -12.49 8.06
N ALA A 4 -1.56 -12.53 7.15
CA ALA A 4 -0.58 -11.47 7.03
C ALA A 4 -1.26 -10.15 6.60
N ALA A 5 -0.81 -9.05 7.20
CA ALA A 5 -1.15 -7.70 6.79
C ALA A 5 -0.02 -7.20 5.87
N PRO A 6 -0.29 -7.01 4.57
CA PRO A 6 0.76 -6.75 3.57
C PRO A 6 1.61 -5.50 3.80
N ASP A 7 1.10 -4.52 4.53
CA ASP A 7 1.87 -3.34 4.92
C ASP A 7 3.13 -3.70 5.74
N GLY A 8 3.08 -4.77 6.54
CA GLY A 8 4.23 -5.27 7.25
C GLY A 8 5.39 -5.62 6.31
N GLU A 9 5.12 -6.38 5.26
CA GLU A 9 6.11 -6.73 4.24
C GLU A 9 6.60 -5.50 3.48
N GLU A 10 5.73 -4.52 3.21
CA GLU A 10 6.13 -3.25 2.58
C GLU A 10 7.14 -2.49 3.45
N TYR A 11 6.87 -2.36 4.75
CA TYR A 11 7.79 -1.72 5.69
C TYR A 11 9.11 -2.48 5.84
N PHE A 12 9.08 -3.82 5.90
CA PHE A 12 10.30 -4.63 5.94
C PHE A 12 11.13 -4.46 4.67
N ALA A 13 10.51 -4.54 3.49
CA ALA A 13 11.22 -4.35 2.23
C ALA A 13 11.83 -2.96 2.14
N ALA A 14 11.08 -1.91 2.48
CA ALA A 14 11.57 -0.54 2.48
C ALA A 14 12.75 -0.36 3.45
N ALA A 15 12.64 -0.89 4.68
CA ALA A 15 13.70 -0.83 5.68
C ALA A 15 14.98 -1.53 5.21
N LEU A 16 14.87 -2.72 4.60
CA LEU A 16 16.00 -3.47 4.07
C LEU A 16 16.69 -2.74 2.90
N LEU A 17 15.91 -2.20 1.97
CA LEU A 17 16.45 -1.41 0.86
C LEU A 17 17.19 -0.15 1.33
N LEU A 18 16.67 0.53 2.35
CA LEU A 18 17.35 1.68 2.96
C LEU A 18 18.59 1.26 3.74
N ALA A 19 18.50 0.16 4.52
CA ALA A 19 19.62 -0.39 5.27
C ALA A 19 20.80 -0.75 4.37
N SER A 20 20.54 -1.31 3.18
CA SER A 20 21.59 -1.64 2.22
C SER A 20 22.42 -0.40 1.83
N LYS A 21 21.79 0.76 1.70
CA LYS A 21 22.47 2.03 1.38
C LYS A 21 23.22 2.58 2.60
N ILE A 22 22.59 2.55 3.78
CA ILE A 22 23.18 3.11 5.01
C ILE A 22 24.39 2.31 5.46
N PHE A 23 24.28 0.99 5.42
CA PHE A 23 25.35 0.09 5.90
C PHE A 23 26.29 -0.39 4.79
N ASN A 24 26.00 -0.03 3.52
CA ASN A 24 26.74 -0.48 2.35
C ASN A 24 26.90 -2.01 2.30
N ASP A 25 25.80 -2.73 2.55
CA ASP A 25 25.74 -4.20 2.54
C ASP A 25 24.60 -4.67 1.61
N GLU A 26 24.97 -5.28 0.48
CA GLU A 26 24.03 -5.73 -0.55
C GLU A 26 23.11 -6.87 -0.07
N LYS A 27 23.44 -7.59 1.00
CA LYS A 27 22.58 -8.66 1.54
C LYS A 27 21.21 -8.12 1.95
N TYR A 28 21.14 -6.92 2.51
CA TYR A 28 19.87 -6.27 2.84
C TYR A 28 19.03 -6.01 1.58
N LYS A 29 19.67 -5.57 0.50
CA LYS A 29 18.97 -5.34 -0.78
C LYS A 29 18.44 -6.65 -1.35
N GLU A 30 19.25 -7.71 -1.37
CA GLU A 30 18.85 -9.02 -1.86
C GLU A 30 17.61 -9.54 -1.11
N GLU A 31 17.61 -9.45 0.21
CA GLU A 31 16.48 -9.85 1.04
C GLU A 31 15.23 -8.98 0.79
N GLY A 32 15.39 -7.67 0.71
CA GLY A 32 14.30 -6.75 0.36
C GLY A 32 13.66 -7.09 -0.99
N LEU A 33 14.48 -7.34 -2.02
CA LEU A 33 14.00 -7.74 -3.34
C LEU A 33 13.29 -9.09 -3.34
N GLN A 34 13.70 -10.04 -2.49
CA GLN A 34 12.98 -11.32 -2.33
C GLN A 34 11.57 -11.10 -1.77
N ILE A 35 11.42 -10.22 -0.77
CA ILE A 35 10.10 -9.85 -0.23
C ILE A 35 9.24 -9.23 -1.34
N LEU A 36 9.75 -8.25 -2.08
CA LEU A 36 9.02 -7.59 -3.16
C LEU A 36 8.55 -8.58 -4.24
N ASN A 37 9.44 -9.51 -4.63
CA ASN A 37 9.09 -10.54 -5.60
C ASN A 37 8.00 -11.47 -5.06
N ALA A 38 8.06 -11.83 -3.78
CA ALA A 38 7.03 -12.66 -3.16
C ALA A 38 5.67 -11.94 -3.10
N MET A 39 5.64 -10.66 -2.74
CA MET A 39 4.42 -9.85 -2.68
C MET A 39 3.73 -9.76 -4.04
N ALA A 40 4.51 -9.50 -5.11
CA ALA A 40 3.99 -9.27 -6.44
C ALA A 40 3.65 -10.57 -7.21
N TYR A 41 4.48 -11.61 -7.05
CA TYR A 41 4.50 -12.75 -7.99
C TYR A 41 4.33 -14.13 -7.36
N LYS A 42 4.28 -14.24 -6.03
CA LYS A 42 4.05 -15.55 -5.41
C LYS A 42 2.77 -16.17 -5.97
N LYS A 43 2.88 -17.42 -6.41
CA LYS A 43 1.72 -18.14 -6.93
C LYS A 43 0.76 -18.44 -5.79
N PRO A 44 -0.56 -18.33 -6.02
CA PRO A 44 -1.55 -18.78 -5.05
C PRO A 44 -1.32 -20.23 -4.65
N GLU A 45 -1.46 -20.52 -3.37
CA GLU A 45 -1.32 -21.87 -2.80
C GLU A 45 -2.49 -22.13 -1.85
N GLY A 46 -3.37 -23.05 -2.23
CA GLY A 46 -4.62 -23.30 -1.51
C GLY A 46 -5.46 -22.01 -1.44
N ILE A 47 -5.77 -21.57 -0.21
CA ILE A 47 -6.57 -20.36 0.06
C ILE A 47 -5.72 -19.09 0.20
N VAL A 48 -4.42 -19.17 -0.06
CA VAL A 48 -3.51 -18.02 0.03
C VAL A 48 -3.26 -17.46 -1.36
N HIS A 49 -3.57 -16.19 -1.56
CA HIS A 49 -3.35 -15.43 -2.79
C HIS A 49 -2.06 -14.60 -2.72
N THR A 50 -1.77 -13.84 -3.78
CA THR A 50 -0.74 -12.78 -3.74
C THR A 50 -1.20 -11.64 -2.85
N MET A 51 -0.26 -10.91 -2.24
CA MET A 51 -0.57 -9.70 -1.47
C MET A 51 -1.04 -8.56 -2.36
N MET A 52 -0.60 -8.55 -3.62
CA MET A 52 -1.09 -7.61 -4.64
C MET A 52 -2.19 -8.27 -5.47
N ASP A 53 -3.32 -7.60 -5.62
CA ASP A 53 -4.40 -8.08 -6.49
C ASP A 53 -4.02 -7.93 -7.96
N LYS A 54 -4.08 -9.03 -8.71
CA LYS A 54 -3.63 -9.07 -10.11
C LYS A 54 -4.53 -8.29 -11.08
N ASN A 55 -5.82 -8.15 -10.73
CA ASN A 55 -6.79 -7.50 -11.61
C ASN A 55 -6.72 -5.99 -11.47
N THR A 56 -6.64 -5.51 -10.22
CA THR A 56 -6.60 -4.08 -9.90
C THR A 56 -5.18 -3.54 -9.84
N GLY A 57 -4.19 -4.36 -9.47
CA GLY A 57 -2.82 -3.94 -9.18
C GLY A 57 -2.68 -3.24 -7.84
N LEU A 58 -3.69 -3.35 -6.96
CA LEU A 58 -3.71 -2.77 -5.63
C LEU A 58 -3.31 -3.80 -4.56
N VAL A 59 -2.84 -3.32 -3.43
CA VAL A 59 -2.56 -4.17 -2.27
C VAL A 59 -3.87 -4.68 -1.67
N ARG A 60 -3.92 -5.96 -1.30
CA ARG A 60 -5.07 -6.58 -0.62
C ARG A 60 -5.03 -6.28 0.87
N PHE A 61 -6.20 -6.34 1.53
CA PHE A 61 -6.27 -6.34 2.98
C PHE A 61 -5.47 -7.50 3.61
N SER A 62 -5.61 -8.67 3.05
CA SER A 62 -4.76 -9.83 3.36
C SER A 62 -4.74 -10.82 2.20
N PRO A 63 -3.76 -11.73 2.14
CA PRO A 63 -3.69 -12.73 1.07
C PRO A 63 -4.68 -13.89 1.25
N ALA A 64 -5.62 -13.83 2.19
CA ALA A 64 -6.60 -14.89 2.39
C ALA A 64 -7.73 -14.83 1.35
N GLU A 65 -8.24 -15.99 0.95
CA GLU A 65 -9.43 -16.09 0.12
C GLU A 65 -10.62 -15.34 0.74
N GLY A 66 -11.38 -14.62 -0.07
CA GLY A 66 -12.52 -13.80 0.37
C GLY A 66 -12.16 -12.41 0.87
N ASN A 67 -10.87 -12.07 0.97
CA ASN A 67 -10.41 -10.72 1.28
C ASN A 67 -10.09 -9.93 0.00
N ASP A 68 -11.09 -9.86 -0.91
CA ASP A 68 -11.00 -9.13 -2.17
C ASP A 68 -11.34 -7.64 -1.98
N PHE A 69 -10.65 -7.02 -1.04
CA PHE A 69 -10.74 -5.60 -0.69
C PHE A 69 -9.39 -5.10 -0.15
N THR A 70 -9.31 -3.83 0.17
CA THR A 70 -8.07 -3.20 0.64
C THR A 70 -8.27 -2.37 1.91
N ASP A 71 -7.17 -2.05 2.55
CA ASP A 71 -7.07 -1.00 3.55
C ASP A 71 -6.40 0.22 2.89
N PRO A 72 -7.02 1.41 2.86
CA PRO A 72 -6.41 2.60 2.30
C PRO A 72 -5.05 2.95 2.89
N SER A 73 -4.81 2.59 4.15
CA SER A 73 -3.55 2.84 4.84
C SER A 73 -2.38 1.96 4.38
N TYR A 74 -2.66 0.88 3.64
CA TYR A 74 -1.63 0.00 3.07
C TYR A 74 -1.03 0.53 1.77
N HIS A 75 -1.60 1.60 1.18
CA HIS A 75 -1.07 2.20 -0.05
C HIS A 75 0.10 3.13 0.25
N THR A 76 1.29 2.55 0.39
CA THR A 76 2.53 3.23 0.77
C THR A 76 3.24 3.84 -0.44
N LEU A 77 2.70 4.93 -0.99
CA LEU A 77 3.11 5.53 -2.27
C LEU A 77 4.63 5.75 -2.38
N ALA A 78 5.26 6.34 -1.36
CA ALA A 78 6.70 6.60 -1.34
C ALA A 78 7.51 5.31 -1.44
N PHE A 79 7.03 4.23 -0.80
CA PHE A 79 7.72 2.94 -0.86
C PHE A 79 7.60 2.31 -2.24
N TYR A 80 6.45 2.41 -2.92
CA TYR A 80 6.31 1.88 -4.29
C TYR A 80 7.27 2.56 -5.26
N ARG A 81 7.55 3.86 -5.10
CA ARG A 81 8.59 4.54 -5.87
C ARG A 81 9.99 4.02 -5.53
N LEU A 82 10.28 3.81 -4.27
CA LEU A 82 11.54 3.20 -3.82
C LEU A 82 11.68 1.78 -4.40
N PHE A 83 10.63 0.98 -4.35
CA PHE A 83 10.61 -0.39 -4.87
C PHE A 83 10.86 -0.43 -6.37
N ALA A 84 10.18 0.43 -7.15
CA ALA A 84 10.40 0.56 -8.58
C ALA A 84 11.86 0.91 -8.90
N LYS A 85 12.42 1.88 -8.19
CA LYS A 85 13.81 2.33 -8.37
C LYS A 85 14.84 1.24 -8.05
N GLU A 86 14.68 0.56 -6.91
CA GLU A 86 15.69 -0.39 -6.43
C GLU A 86 15.58 -1.78 -7.08
N SER A 87 14.38 -2.20 -7.48
CA SER A 87 14.16 -3.47 -8.19
C SER A 87 14.33 -3.35 -9.71
N GLY A 88 14.08 -2.17 -10.27
CA GLY A 88 13.97 -1.99 -11.72
C GLY A 88 12.70 -2.64 -12.31
N ASP A 89 11.76 -3.08 -11.49
CA ASP A 89 10.55 -3.77 -11.92
C ASP A 89 9.40 -2.76 -12.10
N SER A 90 8.92 -2.64 -13.33
CA SER A 90 7.80 -1.77 -13.71
C SER A 90 6.48 -2.10 -13.02
N PHE A 91 6.36 -3.28 -12.41
CA PHE A 91 5.22 -3.64 -11.57
C PHE A 91 4.98 -2.58 -10.48
N TRP A 92 6.03 -2.18 -9.77
CA TRP A 92 5.92 -1.21 -8.66
C TRP A 92 5.62 0.21 -9.12
N GLU A 93 6.12 0.61 -10.30
CA GLU A 93 5.71 1.88 -10.91
C GLU A 93 4.21 1.90 -11.24
N ASN A 94 3.70 0.79 -11.76
CA ASN A 94 2.29 0.63 -12.05
C ASN A 94 1.44 0.56 -10.76
N ALA A 95 1.89 -0.16 -9.74
CA ALA A 95 1.25 -0.20 -8.43
C ALA A 95 1.15 1.21 -7.79
N TYR A 96 2.21 2.02 -7.89
CA TYR A 96 2.20 3.42 -7.48
C TYR A 96 1.08 4.22 -8.18
N LYS A 97 1.04 4.19 -9.53
CA LYS A 97 0.04 4.94 -10.31
C LYS A 97 -1.38 4.53 -9.95
N LYS A 98 -1.63 3.23 -9.84
CA LYS A 98 -2.94 2.68 -9.49
C LYS A 98 -3.35 3.02 -8.05
N SER A 99 -2.42 2.97 -7.10
CA SER A 99 -2.67 3.36 -5.71
C SER A 99 -2.96 4.85 -5.57
N LEU A 100 -2.26 5.70 -6.31
CA LEU A 100 -2.55 7.13 -6.34
C LEU A 100 -3.96 7.41 -6.89
N ASP A 101 -4.33 6.79 -8.01
CA ASP A 101 -5.67 6.92 -8.60
C ASP A 101 -6.77 6.34 -7.70
N TYR A 102 -6.46 5.28 -6.96
CA TYR A 102 -7.36 4.70 -5.98
C TYR A 102 -7.56 5.65 -4.79
N LEU A 103 -6.50 6.19 -4.19
CA LEU A 103 -6.61 7.10 -3.06
C LEU A 103 -7.40 8.36 -3.39
N LYS A 104 -7.27 8.89 -4.63
CA LYS A 104 -8.11 10.00 -5.12
C LYS A 104 -9.62 9.72 -5.05
N LYS A 105 -10.02 8.44 -5.11
CA LYS A 105 -11.42 8.01 -5.01
C LYS A 105 -11.81 7.62 -3.59
N ALA A 106 -10.89 7.08 -2.81
CA ALA A 106 -11.13 6.58 -1.47
C ALA A 106 -11.25 7.69 -0.42
N LEU A 107 -10.64 8.86 -0.67
CA LEU A 107 -10.77 10.01 0.22
C LEU A 107 -12.16 10.64 0.10
N HIS A 108 -12.75 10.95 1.25
CA HIS A 108 -14.02 11.66 1.29
C HIS A 108 -13.88 13.08 0.71
N PRO A 109 -14.69 13.48 -0.29
CA PRO A 109 -14.45 14.69 -1.09
C PRO A 109 -14.52 16.01 -0.33
N VAL A 110 -15.10 16.00 0.87
CA VAL A 110 -15.25 17.22 1.70
C VAL A 110 -14.24 17.24 2.84
N THR A 111 -13.98 16.08 3.47
CA THR A 111 -13.14 16.01 4.67
C THR A 111 -11.72 15.51 4.39
N GLY A 112 -11.46 14.95 3.22
CA GLY A 112 -10.19 14.30 2.89
C GLY A 112 -9.92 12.99 3.65
N LEU A 113 -10.80 12.57 4.56
CA LEU A 113 -10.58 11.38 5.40
C LEU A 113 -10.90 10.10 4.63
N ALA A 114 -10.12 9.06 4.85
CA ALA A 114 -10.38 7.71 4.35
C ALA A 114 -11.17 6.88 5.36
N ALA A 115 -11.89 5.86 4.88
CA ALA A 115 -12.35 4.78 5.74
C ALA A 115 -11.17 3.89 6.15
N ASP A 116 -11.37 3.07 7.18
CA ASP A 116 -10.38 2.07 7.60
C ASP A 116 -10.25 0.96 6.54
N TYR A 117 -11.39 0.45 6.05
CA TYR A 117 -11.42 -0.51 4.93
C TYR A 117 -12.26 0.01 3.77
N SER A 118 -11.87 -0.36 2.56
CA SER A 118 -12.62 -0.04 1.35
C SER A 118 -12.55 -1.16 0.32
N GLU A 119 -13.50 -1.14 -0.61
CA GLU A 119 -13.42 -1.90 -1.84
C GLU A 119 -12.30 -1.33 -2.73
N PHE A 120 -11.87 -2.08 -3.75
CA PHE A 120 -10.83 -1.62 -4.68
C PHE A 120 -11.25 -0.42 -5.56
N ASP A 121 -12.51 -0.05 -5.56
CA ASP A 121 -13.01 1.16 -6.23
C ASP A 121 -13.00 2.41 -5.35
N GLY A 122 -12.61 2.26 -4.07
CA GLY A 122 -12.57 3.33 -3.07
C GLY A 122 -13.83 3.43 -2.20
N THR A 123 -14.88 2.63 -2.46
CA THR A 123 -16.10 2.63 -1.63
C THR A 123 -15.80 2.09 -0.23
N PRO A 124 -16.21 2.79 0.85
CA PRO A 124 -16.02 2.30 2.22
C PRO A 124 -16.67 0.93 2.46
N LYS A 125 -15.93 0.01 3.09
CA LYS A 125 -16.34 -1.38 3.29
C LYS A 125 -16.74 -1.68 4.73
N LYS A 126 -17.95 -2.24 4.90
CA LYS A 126 -18.40 -2.82 6.17
C LYS A 126 -17.94 -4.27 6.28
N THR A 127 -17.43 -4.64 7.45
CA THR A 127 -17.11 -6.03 7.78
C THR A 127 -17.84 -6.46 9.05
N SER A 128 -18.07 -7.76 9.21
CA SER A 128 -18.78 -8.29 10.38
C SER A 128 -17.94 -8.30 11.67
N TRP A 129 -16.62 -8.26 11.52
CA TRP A 129 -15.68 -8.32 12.66
C TRP A 129 -15.17 -6.93 13.10
N HIS A 130 -15.39 -5.89 12.30
CA HIS A 130 -15.00 -4.52 12.63
C HIS A 130 -16.13 -3.54 12.29
N SER A 131 -16.92 -3.17 13.27
CA SER A 131 -18.15 -2.37 13.09
C SER A 131 -17.91 -0.97 12.52
N LEU A 132 -16.72 -0.41 12.73
CA LEU A 132 -16.30 0.92 12.24
C LEU A 132 -15.42 0.87 11.00
N SER A 133 -15.25 -0.28 10.37
CA SER A 133 -14.36 -0.46 9.21
C SER A 133 -14.65 0.48 8.04
N HIS A 134 -15.89 0.94 7.88
CA HIS A 134 -16.34 1.87 6.85
C HIS A 134 -16.28 3.35 7.27
N CYS A 135 -15.70 3.63 8.43
CA CYS A 135 -15.52 4.97 8.98
C CYS A 135 -14.04 5.30 9.08
N PHE A 136 -13.74 6.58 9.33
CA PHE A 136 -12.39 6.97 9.75
C PHE A 136 -12.12 6.42 11.15
N SER A 137 -11.41 5.33 11.22
CA SER A 137 -11.09 4.59 12.45
C SER A 137 -9.81 3.78 12.26
N GLY A 138 -9.39 3.03 13.28
CA GLY A 138 -8.25 2.11 13.19
C GLY A 138 -7.02 2.75 12.59
N ASP A 139 -6.56 2.21 11.50
CA ASP A 139 -5.34 2.61 10.80
C ASP A 139 -5.53 3.71 9.75
N ALA A 140 -6.77 4.18 9.54
CA ALA A 140 -7.10 5.19 8.52
C ALA A 140 -6.29 6.49 8.63
N TRP A 141 -5.80 6.85 9.82
CA TRP A 141 -4.93 8.03 10.02
C TRP A 141 -3.59 7.91 9.27
N ARG A 142 -3.12 6.70 8.98
CA ARG A 142 -1.87 6.48 8.24
C ARG A 142 -1.97 6.90 6.78
N VAL A 143 -3.18 7.02 6.23
CA VAL A 143 -3.39 7.43 4.83
C VAL A 143 -2.76 8.80 4.58
N ILE A 144 -3.02 9.78 5.46
CA ILE A 144 -2.43 11.10 5.30
C ILE A 144 -0.91 11.07 5.45
N TRP A 145 -0.41 10.25 6.38
CA TRP A 145 1.02 10.05 6.55
C TRP A 145 1.66 9.53 5.26
N ASN A 146 1.07 8.53 4.62
CA ASN A 146 1.59 7.95 3.38
C ASN A 146 1.57 8.94 2.21
N ILE A 147 0.50 9.74 2.09
CA ILE A 147 0.39 10.79 1.07
C ILE A 147 1.45 11.88 1.33
N SER A 148 1.58 12.34 2.58
CA SER A 148 2.54 13.36 2.98
C SER A 148 3.98 12.92 2.75
N LEU A 149 4.29 11.67 3.09
CA LEU A 149 5.63 11.12 2.90
C LEU A 149 6.02 11.08 1.41
N ASP A 150 5.10 10.68 0.54
CA ASP A 150 5.36 10.67 -0.91
C ASP A 150 5.51 12.10 -1.45
N TYR A 151 4.67 13.03 -1.02
CA TYR A 151 4.75 14.43 -1.41
C TYR A 151 6.08 15.06 -0.99
N GLU A 152 6.50 14.88 0.26
CA GLU A 152 7.78 15.41 0.78
C GLU A 152 8.99 14.78 0.09
N ALA A 153 8.97 13.47 -0.13
CA ALA A 153 10.13 12.76 -0.70
C ALA A 153 10.29 12.99 -2.21
N PHE A 154 9.20 13.19 -2.94
CA PHE A 154 9.19 13.18 -4.40
C PHE A 154 8.49 14.38 -5.05
N SER A 155 7.75 15.19 -4.30
CA SER A 155 7.14 16.51 -4.60
C SER A 155 6.49 16.66 -5.97
N HIS A 156 5.38 15.99 -6.30
CA HIS A 156 5.01 16.09 -7.71
C HIS A 156 3.53 16.05 -8.07
N ASP A 157 2.61 15.74 -7.18
CA ASP A 157 1.20 15.79 -7.51
C ASP A 157 0.51 16.88 -6.68
N ALA A 158 -0.04 17.89 -7.37
CA ALA A 158 -0.73 19.01 -6.73
C ALA A 158 -1.88 18.52 -5.82
N TRP A 159 -2.57 17.44 -6.22
CA TRP A 159 -3.61 16.82 -5.43
C TRP A 159 -3.09 16.33 -4.06
N GLN A 160 -1.88 15.80 -3.99
CA GLN A 160 -1.30 15.35 -2.72
C GLN A 160 -1.12 16.53 -1.75
N GLY A 161 -0.56 17.64 -2.24
CA GLY A 161 -0.40 18.86 -1.44
C GLY A 161 -1.75 19.44 -0.99
N GLU A 162 -2.74 19.47 -1.86
CA GLU A 162 -4.09 19.92 -1.54
C GLU A 162 -4.76 19.01 -0.52
N SER A 163 -4.64 17.69 -0.66
CA SER A 163 -5.23 16.71 0.25
C SER A 163 -4.67 16.81 1.66
N VAL A 164 -3.36 17.05 1.80
CA VAL A 164 -2.70 17.25 3.11
C VAL A 164 -3.21 18.52 3.80
N LEU A 165 -3.53 19.56 3.03
CA LEU A 165 -4.04 20.83 3.59
C LEU A 165 -5.53 20.79 3.95
N GLN A 166 -6.30 19.84 3.43
CA GLN A 166 -7.73 19.69 3.71
C GLN A 166 -8.01 19.01 5.06
N MET A 167 -7.09 18.26 5.60
CA MET A 167 -7.21 17.49 6.85
C MET A 167 -6.62 18.24 8.03
#